data_36f29afe1975a8bdea892689410f68d0
#
_entry.id   36f29afe1975a8bdea892689410f68d0
#
_cell.length_a   1.000
_cell.length_b   1.000
_cell.length_c   1.000
_cell.angle_alpha   90.00
_cell.angle_beta   90.00
_cell.angle_gamma   90.00
#
_symmetry.space_group_name_H-M   'P 1'
#
loop_
_entity.id
_entity.type
_entity.pdbx_description
1 polymer ?
#
loop_
_entity_poly.entity_id
_entity_poly.type
_entity_poly.pdbx_seq_one_letter_code
_entity_poly.pdbx_strand_id
1 'polypeptide(L)'
;MNAQAASTPTSPRIALITGGSRGLGKNTALHLAREGVGILLTYVGNRTAADAAVSEIEALGVPAVALQLDLADSASVTAFAQQVSDALYRVWQVRQFNYLINNGGMGIYGPIAETSEADFDALYKVHLKGPFFLTQALLPLLADGGRIINISSGLARFALPGYAAYAAMKGGVEVMTRYMAKEFGARGIAVNTVAPGAIETDFGGGRVRDNAELNAFVASQTALGRVGVPDDIGAAVASLLRPDNGWINAQRVEVSGGMFI
;
A
#
# COMPACT_ATOMS: atom_id res chain seq x y z
N MET A 1 43.04 -12.17 -21.28
CA MET A 1 42.32 -12.97 -20.26
C MET A 1 41.42 -12.02 -19.50
N ASN A 2 40.15 -11.89 -19.90
CA ASN A 2 39.17 -11.08 -19.21
C ASN A 2 38.61 -11.90 -18.05
N ALA A 3 38.98 -11.54 -16.82
CA ALA A 3 38.32 -12.05 -15.64
C ALA A 3 36.94 -11.42 -15.59
N GLN A 4 35.90 -12.19 -15.87
CA GLN A 4 34.53 -11.87 -15.55
C GLN A 4 34.45 -11.70 -14.04
N ALA A 5 34.26 -10.45 -13.59
CA ALA A 5 33.95 -10.18 -12.19
C ALA A 5 32.65 -10.91 -11.87
N ALA A 6 32.75 -11.95 -11.01
CA ALA A 6 31.60 -12.63 -10.46
C ALA A 6 30.74 -11.57 -9.75
N SER A 7 29.57 -11.29 -10.27
CA SER A 7 28.59 -10.41 -9.61
C SER A 7 28.27 -11.04 -8.25
N THR A 8 28.63 -10.36 -7.19
CA THR A 8 28.18 -10.71 -5.83
C THR A 8 26.66 -10.84 -5.88
N PRO A 9 26.07 -11.93 -5.39
CA PRO A 9 24.62 -12.07 -5.39
C PRO A 9 24.03 -10.90 -4.60
N THR A 10 23.33 -10.03 -5.28
CA THR A 10 22.60 -8.93 -4.62
C THR A 10 21.53 -9.55 -3.72
N SER A 11 21.52 -9.18 -2.44
CA SER A 11 20.47 -9.64 -1.51
C SER A 11 19.09 -9.46 -2.12
N PRO A 12 18.18 -10.43 -1.97
CA PRO A 12 16.85 -10.34 -2.56
C PRO A 12 16.11 -9.11 -2.05
N ARG A 13 15.49 -8.36 -2.96
CA ARG A 13 14.57 -7.29 -2.56
C ARG A 13 13.23 -7.90 -2.17
N ILE A 14 12.66 -7.42 -1.07
CA ILE A 14 11.41 -7.94 -0.50
C ILE A 14 10.49 -6.78 -0.17
N ALA A 15 9.22 -6.91 -0.52
CA ALA A 15 8.16 -5.96 -0.20
C ALA A 15 7.14 -6.55 0.75
N LEU A 16 6.74 -5.80 1.77
CA LEU A 16 5.60 -6.09 2.63
C LEU A 16 4.44 -5.17 2.23
N ILE A 17 3.28 -5.78 1.90
CA ILE A 17 2.11 -5.07 1.39
C ILE A 17 0.90 -5.40 2.24
N THR A 18 0.35 -4.41 2.96
CA THR A 18 -0.87 -4.62 3.71
C THR A 18 -2.09 -4.65 2.79
N GLY A 19 -3.03 -5.60 3.04
CA GLY A 19 -4.19 -5.79 2.19
C GLY A 19 -3.84 -6.24 0.76
N GLY A 20 -2.83 -7.12 0.63
CA GLY A 20 -2.28 -7.56 -0.65
C GLY A 20 -3.04 -8.70 -1.33
N SER A 21 -4.13 -9.20 -0.77
CA SER A 21 -4.88 -10.34 -1.32
C SER A 21 -5.80 -9.99 -2.50
N ARG A 22 -6.12 -8.71 -2.71
CA ARG A 22 -7.00 -8.21 -3.78
C ARG A 22 -6.75 -6.73 -4.11
N GLY A 23 -7.44 -6.21 -5.13
CA GLY A 23 -7.47 -4.79 -5.48
C GLY A 23 -6.08 -4.21 -5.73
N LEU A 24 -5.85 -3.00 -5.23
CA LEU A 24 -4.60 -2.24 -5.42
C LEU A 24 -3.39 -2.97 -4.83
N GLY A 25 -3.54 -3.57 -3.65
CA GLY A 25 -2.44 -4.27 -2.99
C GLY A 25 -1.96 -5.49 -3.78
N LYS A 26 -2.89 -6.32 -4.29
CA LYS A 26 -2.56 -7.46 -5.14
C LYS A 26 -1.91 -7.00 -6.46
N ASN A 27 -2.47 -5.97 -7.09
CA ASN A 27 -1.91 -5.45 -8.33
C ASN A 27 -0.49 -4.89 -8.12
N THR A 28 -0.27 -4.13 -7.04
CA THR A 28 1.07 -3.67 -6.64
C THR A 28 2.04 -4.85 -6.44
N ALA A 29 1.60 -5.91 -5.77
CA ALA A 29 2.40 -7.13 -5.56
C ALA A 29 2.83 -7.77 -6.90
N LEU A 30 1.91 -7.87 -7.86
CA LEU A 30 2.19 -8.43 -9.18
C LEU A 30 3.18 -7.57 -9.98
N HIS A 31 3.08 -6.23 -9.93
CA HIS A 31 4.05 -5.35 -10.57
C HIS A 31 5.45 -5.48 -9.97
N LEU A 32 5.56 -5.52 -8.64
CA LEU A 32 6.84 -5.72 -7.96
C LEU A 32 7.43 -7.12 -8.22
N ALA A 33 6.60 -8.15 -8.26
CA ALA A 33 7.03 -9.51 -8.58
C ALA A 33 7.65 -9.61 -9.98
N ARG A 34 7.07 -8.94 -10.98
CA ARG A 34 7.64 -8.85 -12.34
C ARG A 34 9.02 -8.16 -12.36
N GLU A 35 9.34 -7.33 -11.38
CA GLU A 35 10.65 -6.71 -11.20
C GLU A 35 11.59 -7.54 -10.31
N GLY A 36 11.24 -8.80 -9.99
CA GLY A 36 12.04 -9.72 -9.20
C GLY A 36 12.04 -9.44 -7.69
N VAL A 37 11.01 -8.76 -7.18
CA VAL A 37 10.84 -8.47 -5.75
C VAL A 37 10.02 -9.58 -5.10
N GLY A 38 10.54 -10.22 -4.04
CA GLY A 38 9.80 -11.17 -3.21
C GLY A 38 8.68 -10.47 -2.42
N ILE A 39 7.57 -11.16 -2.16
CA ILE A 39 6.38 -10.54 -1.60
C ILE A 39 5.94 -11.16 -0.28
N LEU A 40 5.84 -10.33 0.76
CA LEU A 40 5.03 -10.58 1.95
C LEU A 40 3.72 -9.79 1.79
N LEU A 41 2.59 -10.47 1.70
CA LEU A 41 1.29 -9.80 1.65
C LEU A 41 0.46 -10.09 2.89
N THR A 42 -0.43 -9.15 3.26
CA THR A 42 -1.36 -9.43 4.36
C THR A 42 -2.81 -9.52 3.92
N TYR A 43 -3.61 -10.24 4.69
CA TYR A 43 -5.06 -10.35 4.57
C TYR A 43 -5.73 -10.36 5.94
N VAL A 44 -7.03 -10.03 6.02
CA VAL A 44 -7.78 -10.05 7.29
C VAL A 44 -8.50 -11.40 7.46
N GLY A 45 -9.43 -11.74 6.61
CA GLY A 45 -10.29 -12.93 6.78
C GLY A 45 -10.32 -13.89 5.60
N ASN A 46 -10.04 -13.44 4.37
CA ASN A 46 -10.13 -14.29 3.18
C ASN A 46 -8.79 -14.95 2.86
N ARG A 47 -8.52 -16.08 3.51
CA ARG A 47 -7.33 -16.90 3.31
C ARG A 47 -7.22 -17.42 1.87
N THR A 48 -8.34 -17.89 1.30
CA THR A 48 -8.37 -18.44 -0.07
C THR A 48 -7.93 -17.40 -1.10
N ALA A 49 -8.41 -16.15 -1.00
CA ALA A 49 -7.97 -15.08 -1.88
C ALA A 49 -6.48 -14.72 -1.68
N ALA A 50 -5.98 -14.83 -0.47
CA ALA A 50 -4.56 -14.59 -0.19
C ALA A 50 -3.67 -15.70 -0.77
N ASP A 51 -4.06 -16.96 -0.64
CA ASP A 51 -3.33 -18.10 -1.19
C ASP A 51 -3.35 -18.06 -2.73
N ALA A 52 -4.47 -17.67 -3.35
CA ALA A 52 -4.54 -17.46 -4.81
C ALA A 52 -3.59 -16.33 -5.26
N ALA A 53 -3.52 -15.21 -4.53
CA ALA A 53 -2.60 -14.13 -4.85
C ALA A 53 -1.13 -14.58 -4.71
N VAL A 54 -0.80 -15.36 -3.69
CA VAL A 54 0.54 -15.98 -3.53
C VAL A 54 0.87 -16.83 -4.75
N SER A 55 -0.02 -17.73 -5.15
CA SER A 55 0.20 -18.61 -6.31
C SER A 55 0.44 -17.82 -7.61
N GLU A 56 -0.32 -16.73 -7.84
CA GLU A 56 -0.11 -15.88 -9.00
C GLU A 56 1.25 -15.15 -8.96
N ILE A 57 1.70 -14.74 -7.79
CA ILE A 57 3.01 -14.09 -7.61
C ILE A 57 4.14 -15.10 -7.82
N GLU A 58 4.03 -16.30 -7.26
CA GLU A 58 5.02 -17.36 -7.42
C GLU A 58 5.14 -17.83 -8.88
N ALA A 59 4.05 -17.79 -9.64
CA ALA A 59 4.08 -18.06 -11.07
C ALA A 59 4.93 -17.03 -11.87
N LEU A 60 5.22 -15.86 -11.28
CA LEU A 60 6.16 -14.87 -11.85
C LEU A 60 7.62 -15.13 -11.47
N GLY A 61 7.91 -16.23 -10.74
CA GLY A 61 9.26 -16.66 -10.43
C GLY A 61 9.87 -16.07 -9.16
N VAL A 62 9.09 -15.43 -8.29
CA VAL A 62 9.55 -14.90 -7.00
C VAL A 62 8.81 -15.54 -5.84
N PRO A 63 9.47 -15.77 -4.68
CA PRO A 63 8.78 -16.28 -3.50
C PRO A 63 7.77 -15.29 -2.96
N ALA A 64 6.64 -15.83 -2.44
CA ALA A 64 5.61 -15.03 -1.78
C ALA A 64 5.06 -15.72 -0.53
N VAL A 65 4.61 -14.91 0.45
CA VAL A 65 3.99 -15.40 1.68
C VAL A 65 2.80 -14.53 2.04
N ALA A 66 1.69 -15.16 2.43
CA ALA A 66 0.54 -14.47 3.01
C ALA A 66 0.54 -14.61 4.54
N LEU A 67 0.42 -13.50 5.26
CA LEU A 67 0.31 -13.44 6.70
C LEU A 67 -1.02 -12.78 7.09
N GLN A 68 -1.67 -13.29 8.13
CA GLN A 68 -2.91 -12.67 8.61
C GLN A 68 -2.58 -11.45 9.47
N LEU A 69 -3.25 -10.32 9.20
CA LEU A 69 -3.12 -9.08 9.97
C LEU A 69 -4.42 -8.29 9.90
N ASP A 70 -4.99 -7.97 11.06
CA ASP A 70 -6.02 -6.95 11.20
C ASP A 70 -5.41 -5.66 11.74
N LEU A 71 -5.40 -4.61 10.92
CA LEU A 71 -4.89 -3.28 11.30
C LEU A 71 -5.72 -2.61 12.40
N ALA A 72 -6.97 -3.01 12.59
CA ALA A 72 -7.82 -2.50 13.66
C ALA A 72 -7.46 -3.06 15.05
N ASP A 73 -6.77 -4.20 15.09
CA ASP A 73 -6.32 -4.84 16.32
C ASP A 73 -4.88 -4.47 16.68
N SER A 74 -4.72 -3.54 17.61
CA SER A 74 -3.40 -3.06 18.04
C SER A 74 -2.55 -4.16 18.72
N ALA A 75 -3.17 -5.18 19.33
CA ALA A 75 -2.44 -6.27 19.99
C ALA A 75 -1.79 -7.18 18.94
N SER A 76 -2.45 -7.39 17.80
CA SER A 76 -1.93 -8.22 16.72
C SER A 76 -0.69 -7.61 16.06
N VAL A 77 -0.56 -6.29 16.01
CA VAL A 77 0.55 -5.58 15.35
C VAL A 77 1.91 -5.92 15.97
N THR A 78 2.00 -6.03 17.29
CA THR A 78 3.27 -6.38 17.98
C THR A 78 3.69 -7.82 17.67
N ALA A 79 2.74 -8.75 17.74
CA ALA A 79 2.99 -10.17 17.41
C ALA A 79 3.32 -10.36 15.92
N PHE A 80 2.79 -9.50 15.04
CA PHE A 80 2.99 -9.55 13.61
C PHE A 80 4.45 -9.31 13.20
N ALA A 81 5.16 -8.42 13.87
CA ALA A 81 6.58 -8.16 13.59
C ALA A 81 7.43 -9.44 13.75
N GLN A 82 7.12 -10.29 14.73
CA GLN A 82 7.80 -11.58 14.88
C GLN A 82 7.46 -12.52 13.74
N GLN A 83 6.19 -12.61 13.31
CA GLN A 83 5.79 -13.43 12.16
C GLN A 83 6.51 -12.99 10.87
N VAL A 84 6.67 -11.67 10.66
CA VAL A 84 7.45 -11.14 9.54
C VAL A 84 8.91 -11.56 9.62
N SER A 85 9.55 -11.43 10.79
CA SER A 85 10.93 -11.86 11.01
C SER A 85 11.14 -13.35 10.70
N ASP A 86 10.22 -14.20 11.19
CA ASP A 86 10.28 -15.65 10.95
C ASP A 86 10.08 -15.98 9.47
N ALA A 87 9.17 -15.29 8.78
CA ALA A 87 8.94 -15.47 7.34
C ALA A 87 10.16 -15.04 6.50
N LEU A 88 10.76 -13.89 6.82
CA LEU A 88 11.97 -13.41 6.16
C LEU A 88 13.11 -14.42 6.26
N TYR A 89 13.33 -14.97 7.45
CA TYR A 89 14.37 -15.96 7.65
C TYR A 89 14.06 -17.29 6.95
N ARG A 90 12.83 -17.80 7.12
CA ARG A 90 12.42 -19.09 6.57
C ARG A 90 12.45 -19.12 5.04
N VAL A 91 12.00 -18.06 4.38
CA VAL A 91 11.79 -18.05 2.92
C VAL A 91 12.99 -17.47 2.17
N TRP A 92 13.58 -16.40 2.66
CA TRP A 92 14.66 -15.68 1.96
C TRP A 92 16.02 -15.77 2.64
N GLN A 93 16.11 -16.34 3.84
CA GLN A 93 17.34 -16.44 4.64
C GLN A 93 17.94 -15.05 4.96
N VAL A 94 17.07 -14.02 5.11
CA VAL A 94 17.45 -12.66 5.44
C VAL A 94 16.75 -12.20 6.72
N ARG A 95 17.21 -11.06 7.27
CA ARG A 95 16.63 -10.48 8.48
C ARG A 95 15.83 -9.19 8.23
N GLN A 96 15.89 -8.65 7.04
CA GLN A 96 15.29 -7.37 6.69
C GLN A 96 14.58 -7.45 5.34
N PHE A 97 13.59 -6.59 5.17
CA PHE A 97 12.90 -6.36 3.91
C PHE A 97 13.13 -4.89 3.45
N ASN A 98 12.83 -4.58 2.19
CA ASN A 98 13.22 -3.33 1.56
C ASN A 98 12.07 -2.33 1.42
N TYR A 99 10.83 -2.80 1.21
CA TYR A 99 9.70 -1.95 0.86
C TYR A 99 8.49 -2.24 1.73
N LEU A 100 7.94 -1.20 2.39
CA LEU A 100 6.68 -1.27 3.11
C LEU A 100 5.60 -0.51 2.34
N ILE A 101 4.51 -1.18 2.00
CA ILE A 101 3.36 -0.57 1.36
C ILE A 101 2.15 -0.65 2.30
N ASN A 102 1.84 0.46 2.96
CA ASN A 102 0.66 0.62 3.80
C ASN A 102 -0.55 0.87 2.89
N ASN A 103 -1.13 -0.21 2.36
CA ASN A 103 -2.26 -0.18 1.43
C ASN A 103 -3.57 -0.64 2.07
N GLY A 104 -3.53 -1.49 3.10
CA GLY A 104 -4.73 -2.01 3.75
C GLY A 104 -5.73 -0.92 4.12
N GLY A 105 -7.00 -1.11 3.79
CA GLY A 105 -8.01 -0.09 4.02
C GLY A 105 -9.43 -0.57 3.74
N MET A 106 -10.39 0.26 4.17
CA MET A 106 -11.81 0.07 3.97
C MET A 106 -12.49 1.41 3.66
N GLY A 107 -13.64 1.38 3.02
CA GLY A 107 -14.46 2.57 2.77
C GLY A 107 -15.76 2.51 3.57
N ILE A 108 -16.05 3.57 4.30
CA ILE A 108 -17.36 3.80 4.91
C ILE A 108 -17.90 5.10 4.32
N TYR A 109 -19.13 5.06 3.82
CA TYR A 109 -19.85 6.21 3.33
C TYR A 109 -20.83 6.69 4.41
N GLY A 110 -20.79 7.98 4.76
CA GLY A 110 -21.71 8.62 5.67
C GLY A 110 -21.55 10.14 5.66
N PRO A 111 -22.64 10.91 5.50
CA PRO A 111 -22.61 12.36 5.72
C PRO A 111 -22.10 12.68 7.13
N ILE A 112 -21.50 13.85 7.33
CA ILE A 112 -20.98 14.26 8.66
C ILE A 112 -22.07 14.16 9.73
N ALA A 113 -23.29 14.59 9.40
CA ALA A 113 -24.40 14.57 10.35
C ALA A 113 -24.87 13.17 10.78
N GLU A 114 -24.49 12.12 10.04
CA GLU A 114 -24.95 10.75 10.23
C GLU A 114 -23.80 9.77 10.54
N THR A 115 -22.55 10.23 10.44
CA THR A 115 -21.39 9.39 10.73
C THR A 115 -21.37 9.00 12.20
N SER A 116 -21.44 7.70 12.49
CA SER A 116 -21.36 7.21 13.86
C SER A 116 -19.93 7.29 14.41
N GLU A 117 -19.80 7.39 15.73
CA GLU A 117 -18.49 7.31 16.40
C GLU A 117 -17.81 5.95 16.11
N ALA A 118 -18.59 4.87 16.04
CA ALA A 118 -18.07 3.54 15.73
C ALA A 118 -17.46 3.47 14.32
N ASP A 119 -18.10 4.09 13.31
CA ASP A 119 -17.58 4.15 11.95
C ASP A 119 -16.33 5.03 11.86
N PHE A 120 -16.33 6.15 12.57
CA PHE A 120 -15.17 7.03 12.66
C PHE A 120 -13.97 6.31 13.30
N ASP A 121 -14.20 5.61 14.41
CA ASP A 121 -13.19 4.80 15.10
C ASP A 121 -12.66 3.66 14.24
N ALA A 122 -13.53 2.99 13.48
CA ALA A 122 -13.11 1.92 12.56
C ALA A 122 -12.19 2.47 11.47
N LEU A 123 -12.54 3.61 10.87
CA LEU A 123 -11.70 4.30 9.90
C LEU A 123 -10.37 4.75 10.51
N TYR A 124 -10.41 5.35 11.69
CA TYR A 124 -9.21 5.78 12.42
C TYR A 124 -8.26 4.60 12.68
N LYS A 125 -8.78 3.50 13.21
CA LYS A 125 -7.99 2.30 13.55
C LYS A 125 -7.30 1.74 12.31
N VAL A 126 -8.03 1.58 11.22
CA VAL A 126 -7.52 0.92 10.00
C VAL A 126 -6.61 1.84 9.19
N HIS A 127 -6.96 3.13 9.05
CA HIS A 127 -6.25 4.01 8.11
C HIS A 127 -5.14 4.84 8.72
N LEU A 128 -5.18 5.13 10.02
CA LEU A 128 -4.19 6.00 10.65
C LEU A 128 -3.44 5.29 11.78
N LYS A 129 -4.15 4.80 12.80
CA LYS A 129 -3.53 4.17 13.95
C LYS A 129 -2.77 2.90 13.57
N GLY A 130 -3.42 1.99 12.84
CA GLY A 130 -2.82 0.71 12.42
C GLY A 130 -1.53 0.90 11.62
N PRO A 131 -1.52 1.66 10.51
CA PRO A 131 -0.30 1.93 9.75
C PRO A 131 0.81 2.63 10.55
N PHE A 132 0.46 3.52 11.48
CA PHE A 132 1.45 4.16 12.36
C PHE A 132 2.19 3.14 13.21
N PHE A 133 1.46 2.34 14.00
CA PHE A 133 2.07 1.37 14.90
C PHE A 133 2.65 0.16 14.17
N LEU A 134 2.08 -0.23 13.03
CA LEU A 134 2.68 -1.25 12.19
C LEU A 134 4.05 -0.81 11.66
N THR A 135 4.14 0.42 11.15
CA THR A 135 5.42 0.97 10.69
C THR A 135 6.43 1.04 11.83
N GLN A 136 6.00 1.48 13.02
CA GLN A 136 6.86 1.50 14.22
C GLN A 136 7.39 0.10 14.56
N ALA A 137 6.53 -0.90 14.61
CA ALA A 137 6.91 -2.28 14.96
C ALA A 137 7.82 -2.92 13.90
N LEU A 138 7.63 -2.58 12.62
CA LEU A 138 8.41 -3.13 11.50
C LEU A 138 9.69 -2.36 11.20
N LEU A 139 9.87 -1.16 11.76
CA LEU A 139 11.02 -0.30 11.48
C LEU A 139 12.38 -0.97 11.73
N PRO A 140 12.58 -1.83 12.75
CA PRO A 140 13.82 -2.59 12.93
C PRO A 140 14.09 -3.63 11.83
N LEU A 141 13.04 -4.12 11.17
CA LEU A 141 13.11 -5.10 10.09
C LEU A 141 13.20 -4.45 8.70
N LEU A 142 12.99 -3.15 8.59
CA LEU A 142 13.14 -2.41 7.33
C LEU A 142 14.62 -2.08 7.12
N ALA A 143 15.16 -2.44 5.96
CA ALA A 143 16.56 -2.19 5.60
C ALA A 143 16.86 -0.69 5.47
N ASP A 144 18.10 -0.30 5.74
CA ASP A 144 18.58 1.04 5.42
C ASP A 144 18.54 1.25 3.89
N GLY A 145 18.22 2.46 3.46
CA GLY A 145 17.93 2.74 2.05
C GLY A 145 16.57 2.19 1.56
N GLY A 146 15.78 1.62 2.46
CA GLY A 146 14.43 1.12 2.18
C GLY A 146 13.44 2.20 1.75
N ARG A 147 12.22 1.82 1.41
CA ARG A 147 11.16 2.74 1.01
C ARG A 147 9.82 2.39 1.65
N ILE A 148 9.06 3.42 1.97
CA ILE A 148 7.68 3.28 2.47
C ILE A 148 6.74 4.02 1.52
N ILE A 149 5.67 3.36 1.10
CA ILE A 149 4.54 3.98 0.40
C ILE A 149 3.30 3.88 1.28
N ASN A 150 2.72 5.03 1.59
CA ASN A 150 1.44 5.12 2.26
C ASN A 150 0.35 5.43 1.24
N ILE A 151 -0.68 4.59 1.14
CA ILE A 151 -1.79 4.84 0.21
C ILE A 151 -2.77 5.83 0.85
N SER A 152 -2.85 7.02 0.27
CA SER A 152 -3.83 8.05 0.59
C SER A 152 -5.06 7.96 -0.35
N SER A 153 -5.61 9.09 -0.74
CA SER A 153 -6.74 9.21 -1.66
C SER A 153 -6.77 10.63 -2.25
N GLY A 154 -7.28 10.78 -3.46
CA GLY A 154 -7.66 12.08 -4.01
C GLY A 154 -8.61 12.86 -3.11
N LEU A 155 -9.45 12.17 -2.34
CA LEU A 155 -10.39 12.77 -1.37
C LEU A 155 -9.72 13.57 -0.24
N ALA A 156 -8.42 13.45 -0.04
CA ALA A 156 -7.68 14.33 0.87
C ALA A 156 -7.41 15.73 0.26
N ARG A 157 -7.61 15.90 -1.06
CA ARG A 157 -7.40 17.15 -1.79
C ARG A 157 -8.73 17.80 -2.23
N PHE A 158 -9.64 16.99 -2.77
CA PHE A 158 -10.96 17.45 -3.17
C PHE A 158 -12.06 16.80 -2.33
N ALA A 159 -13.21 17.46 -2.21
CA ALA A 159 -14.29 16.99 -1.36
C ALA A 159 -15.44 16.39 -2.16
N LEU A 160 -15.86 15.19 -1.77
CA LEU A 160 -17.14 14.62 -2.18
C LEU A 160 -17.99 14.36 -0.93
N PRO A 161 -19.27 14.76 -0.92
CA PRO A 161 -20.15 14.49 0.22
C PRO A 161 -20.18 13.02 0.62
N GLY A 162 -20.22 12.75 1.92
CA GLY A 162 -20.28 11.40 2.48
C GLY A 162 -18.92 10.71 2.72
N TYR A 163 -17.80 11.39 2.46
CA TYR A 163 -16.47 10.83 2.67
C TYR A 163 -15.61 11.58 3.67
N ALA A 164 -16.19 12.52 4.45
CA ALA A 164 -15.41 13.42 5.31
C ALA A 164 -14.55 12.68 6.34
N ALA A 165 -15.10 11.67 7.04
CA ALA A 165 -14.34 10.89 8.03
C ALA A 165 -13.18 10.13 7.37
N TYR A 166 -13.42 9.46 6.25
CA TYR A 166 -12.38 8.77 5.48
C TYR A 166 -11.29 9.74 4.99
N ALA A 167 -11.70 10.88 4.41
CA ALA A 167 -10.79 11.91 3.90
C ALA A 167 -9.92 12.51 5.02
N ALA A 168 -10.48 12.72 6.21
CA ALA A 168 -9.73 13.19 7.37
C ALA A 168 -8.60 12.20 7.75
N MET A 169 -8.88 10.88 7.73
CA MET A 169 -7.85 9.88 7.98
C MET A 169 -6.76 9.92 6.89
N LYS A 170 -7.15 10.05 5.62
CA LYS A 170 -6.20 10.12 4.51
C LYS A 170 -5.36 11.40 4.52
N GLY A 171 -5.92 12.53 4.94
CA GLY A 171 -5.15 13.75 5.24
C GLY A 171 -4.13 13.54 6.37
N GLY A 172 -4.53 12.82 7.43
CA GLY A 172 -3.63 12.41 8.50
C GLY A 172 -2.47 11.53 8.03
N VAL A 173 -2.74 10.59 7.11
CA VAL A 173 -1.71 9.75 6.47
C VAL A 173 -0.69 10.61 5.71
N GLU A 174 -1.12 11.65 5.00
CA GLU A 174 -0.22 12.54 4.26
C GLU A 174 0.69 13.36 5.21
N VAL A 175 0.14 13.79 6.36
CA VAL A 175 0.95 14.42 7.41
C VAL A 175 1.94 13.43 8.00
N MET A 176 1.47 12.25 8.41
CA MET A 176 2.29 11.17 8.97
C MET A 176 3.45 10.81 8.04
N THR A 177 3.21 10.75 6.74
CA THR A 177 4.25 10.47 5.72
C THR A 177 5.41 11.45 5.80
N ARG A 178 5.14 12.76 5.94
CA ARG A 178 6.20 13.77 6.05
C ARG A 178 7.04 13.63 7.32
N TYR A 179 6.40 13.29 8.45
CA TYR A 179 7.12 13.03 9.69
C TYR A 179 7.98 11.76 9.59
N MET A 180 7.44 10.67 9.08
CA MET A 180 8.21 9.44 8.84
C MET A 180 9.41 9.70 7.91
N ALA A 181 9.22 10.46 6.83
CA ALA A 181 10.29 10.82 5.90
C ALA A 181 11.42 11.62 6.60
N LYS A 182 11.05 12.52 7.50
CA LYS A 182 12.02 13.32 8.26
C LYS A 182 12.77 12.49 9.30
N GLU A 183 12.06 11.66 10.04
CA GLU A 183 12.64 10.87 11.13
C GLU A 183 13.50 9.70 10.62
N PHE A 184 13.10 9.07 9.51
CA PHE A 184 13.80 7.90 8.97
C PHE A 184 14.88 8.25 7.95
N GLY A 185 14.99 9.53 7.58
CA GLY A 185 15.94 10.02 6.59
C GLY A 185 17.41 9.72 6.92
N ALA A 186 17.80 9.71 8.21
CA ALA A 186 19.15 9.34 8.65
C ALA A 186 19.54 7.89 8.29
N ARG A 187 18.53 7.00 8.11
CA ARG A 187 18.70 5.63 7.63
C ARG A 187 18.59 5.52 6.09
N GLY A 188 18.51 6.62 5.38
CA GLY A 188 18.30 6.65 3.93
C GLY A 188 16.91 6.13 3.50
N ILE A 189 15.95 5.98 4.42
CA ILE A 189 14.60 5.50 4.12
C ILE A 189 13.77 6.65 3.56
N ALA A 190 13.29 6.49 2.32
CA ALA A 190 12.38 7.44 1.70
C ALA A 190 10.93 7.02 1.94
N VAL A 191 10.08 8.00 2.32
CA VAL A 191 8.66 7.76 2.62
C VAL A 191 7.81 8.70 1.78
N ASN A 192 6.92 8.13 0.97
CA ASN A 192 6.04 8.89 0.09
C ASN A 192 4.59 8.43 0.21
N THR A 193 3.69 9.28 -0.22
CA THR A 193 2.26 9.00 -0.34
C THR A 193 1.90 8.83 -1.82
N VAL A 194 1.17 7.76 -2.13
CA VAL A 194 0.41 7.65 -3.38
C VAL A 194 -1.05 7.94 -3.07
N ALA A 195 -1.66 8.85 -3.83
CA ALA A 195 -3.06 9.25 -3.70
C ALA A 195 -3.84 8.85 -4.96
N PRO A 196 -4.49 7.66 -4.97
CA PRO A 196 -5.32 7.23 -6.08
C PRO A 196 -6.55 8.14 -6.27
N GLY A 197 -6.98 8.28 -7.52
CA GLY A 197 -8.33 8.70 -7.86
C GLY A 197 -9.36 7.59 -7.60
N ALA A 198 -10.49 7.65 -8.28
CA ALA A 198 -11.47 6.57 -8.24
C ALA A 198 -11.02 5.41 -9.14
N ILE A 199 -10.95 4.21 -8.56
CA ILE A 199 -10.42 3.02 -9.21
C ILE A 199 -11.44 1.88 -9.17
N GLU A 200 -11.59 1.16 -10.26
CA GLU A 200 -12.47 0.00 -10.39
C GLU A 200 -11.95 -1.20 -9.57
N THR A 201 -12.38 -1.29 -8.32
CA THR A 201 -12.04 -2.37 -7.39
C THR A 201 -13.26 -2.75 -6.56
N ASP A 202 -13.13 -3.74 -5.66
CA ASP A 202 -14.15 -4.06 -4.65
C ASP A 202 -14.23 -3.03 -3.51
N PHE A 203 -13.37 -2.00 -3.50
CA PHE A 203 -13.37 -0.98 -2.45
C PHE A 203 -14.72 -0.25 -2.40
N GLY A 204 -15.24 -0.03 -1.20
CA GLY A 204 -16.56 0.58 -1.03
C GLY A 204 -17.71 -0.22 -1.64
N GLY A 205 -17.58 -1.55 -1.72
CA GLY A 205 -18.59 -2.45 -2.29
C GLY A 205 -18.63 -2.46 -3.81
N GLY A 206 -17.55 -2.09 -4.48
CA GLY A 206 -17.46 -2.14 -5.95
C GLY A 206 -18.25 -1.04 -6.70
N ARG A 207 -18.76 -0.04 -5.98
CA ARG A 207 -19.68 0.97 -6.55
C ARG A 207 -19.16 1.67 -7.79
N VAL A 208 -17.87 1.98 -7.83
CA VAL A 208 -17.25 2.66 -8.98
C VAL A 208 -17.20 1.75 -10.21
N ARG A 209 -16.99 0.46 -10.02
CA ARG A 209 -16.94 -0.54 -11.10
C ARG A 209 -18.34 -0.94 -11.58
N ASP A 210 -19.28 -1.16 -10.62
CA ASP A 210 -20.54 -1.87 -10.88
C ASP A 210 -21.72 -0.92 -11.15
N ASN A 211 -21.58 0.40 -10.84
CA ASN A 211 -22.61 1.40 -11.13
C ASN A 211 -22.21 2.24 -12.34
N ALA A 212 -22.86 2.02 -13.47
CA ALA A 212 -22.54 2.67 -14.74
C ALA A 212 -22.70 4.21 -14.71
N GLU A 213 -23.69 4.74 -13.96
CA GLU A 213 -23.91 6.17 -13.85
C GLU A 213 -22.79 6.84 -13.03
N LEU A 214 -22.40 6.21 -11.91
CA LEU A 214 -21.29 6.68 -11.09
C LEU A 214 -19.98 6.59 -11.87
N ASN A 215 -19.76 5.50 -12.60
CA ASN A 215 -18.57 5.32 -13.44
C ASN A 215 -18.47 6.43 -14.50
N ALA A 216 -19.57 6.68 -15.24
CA ALA A 216 -19.63 7.74 -16.23
C ALA A 216 -19.42 9.14 -15.63
N PHE A 217 -20.00 9.41 -14.45
CA PHE A 217 -19.77 10.65 -13.73
C PHE A 217 -18.29 10.82 -13.38
N VAL A 218 -17.67 9.82 -12.76
CA VAL A 218 -16.24 9.85 -12.41
C VAL A 218 -15.37 10.04 -13.65
N ALA A 219 -15.64 9.34 -14.74
CA ALA A 219 -14.94 9.48 -16.02
C ALA A 219 -15.03 10.93 -16.55
N SER A 220 -16.21 11.55 -16.45
CA SER A 220 -16.42 12.95 -16.88
C SER A 220 -15.65 13.98 -16.04
N GLN A 221 -15.31 13.64 -14.81
CA GLN A 221 -14.51 14.49 -13.89
C GLN A 221 -13.01 14.17 -13.95
N THR A 222 -12.60 13.24 -14.79
CA THR A 222 -11.21 12.80 -14.94
C THR A 222 -10.66 13.30 -16.27
N ALA A 223 -9.55 14.03 -16.27
CA ALA A 223 -8.98 14.61 -17.50
C ALA A 223 -8.65 13.56 -18.58
N LEU A 224 -8.24 12.34 -18.18
CA LEU A 224 -8.01 11.22 -19.09
C LEU A 224 -9.31 10.54 -19.57
N GLY A 225 -10.49 11.03 -19.19
CA GLY A 225 -11.80 10.59 -19.70
C GLY A 225 -12.24 9.18 -19.29
N ARG A 226 -11.61 8.58 -18.28
CA ARG A 226 -11.97 7.27 -17.78
C ARG A 226 -11.75 7.13 -16.26
N VAL A 227 -12.40 6.16 -15.68
CA VAL A 227 -12.08 5.69 -14.33
C VAL A 227 -10.72 4.97 -14.36
N GLY A 228 -10.00 5.00 -13.24
CA GLY A 228 -8.75 4.27 -13.10
C GLY A 228 -8.97 2.77 -12.93
N VAL A 229 -7.97 1.98 -13.29
CA VAL A 229 -7.93 0.53 -13.03
C VAL A 229 -6.78 0.21 -12.06
N PRO A 230 -6.79 -0.95 -11.38
CA PRO A 230 -5.72 -1.31 -10.44
C PRO A 230 -4.31 -1.18 -11.03
N ASP A 231 -4.16 -1.45 -12.33
CA ASP A 231 -2.87 -1.39 -13.05
C ASP A 231 -2.28 0.03 -13.11
N ASP A 232 -3.12 1.06 -13.15
CA ASP A 232 -2.66 2.46 -13.08
C ASP A 232 -1.93 2.75 -11.76
N ILE A 233 -2.35 2.11 -10.67
CA ILE A 233 -1.80 2.34 -9.34
C ILE A 233 -0.61 1.42 -9.06
N GLY A 234 -0.71 0.13 -9.38
CA GLY A 234 0.38 -0.83 -9.16
C GLY A 234 1.65 -0.45 -9.90
N ALA A 235 1.54 -0.03 -11.15
CA ALA A 235 2.65 0.46 -11.96
C ALA A 235 3.30 1.73 -11.36
N ALA A 236 2.49 2.68 -10.91
CA ALA A 236 2.98 3.92 -10.28
C ALA A 236 3.73 3.62 -8.96
N VAL A 237 3.17 2.75 -8.09
CA VAL A 237 3.82 2.34 -6.84
C VAL A 237 5.14 1.62 -7.15
N ALA A 238 5.17 0.67 -8.07
CA ALA A 238 6.39 -0.03 -8.45
C ALA A 238 7.46 0.94 -8.97
N SER A 239 7.08 1.90 -9.80
CA SER A 239 7.99 2.94 -10.30
C SER A 239 8.61 3.76 -9.17
N LEU A 240 7.83 4.19 -8.17
CA LEU A 240 8.33 4.98 -7.02
C LEU A 240 9.27 4.18 -6.11
N LEU A 241 9.15 2.84 -6.11
CA LEU A 241 10.00 1.95 -5.29
C LEU A 241 11.32 1.58 -5.97
N ARG A 242 11.53 1.96 -7.23
CA ARG A 242 12.79 1.68 -7.94
C ARG A 242 13.98 2.34 -7.25
N PRO A 243 15.14 1.68 -7.22
CA PRO A 243 16.34 2.23 -6.56
C PRO A 243 16.78 3.58 -7.11
N ASP A 244 16.59 3.84 -8.39
CA ASP A 244 16.95 5.09 -9.08
C ASP A 244 16.04 6.28 -8.72
N ASN A 245 14.89 6.05 -8.09
CA ASN A 245 13.98 7.08 -7.57
C ASN A 245 14.29 7.50 -6.12
N GLY A 246 15.53 7.34 -5.66
CA GLY A 246 15.94 7.59 -4.26
C GLY A 246 15.78 9.02 -3.76
N TRP A 247 15.71 10.01 -4.66
CA TRP A 247 15.58 11.42 -4.29
C TRP A 247 14.13 11.88 -4.10
N ILE A 248 13.14 11.02 -4.42
CA ILE A 248 11.72 11.30 -4.17
C ILE A 248 11.41 10.95 -2.72
N ASN A 249 11.22 11.96 -1.87
CA ASN A 249 10.96 11.78 -0.44
C ASN A 249 9.95 12.80 0.07
N ALA A 250 9.10 12.42 1.02
CA ALA A 250 8.06 13.25 1.63
C ALA A 250 7.01 13.79 0.64
N GLN A 251 6.89 13.19 -0.55
CA GLN A 251 5.98 13.65 -1.59
C GLN A 251 4.61 12.98 -1.49
N ARG A 252 3.60 13.74 -1.89
CA ARG A 252 2.27 13.25 -2.23
C ARG A 252 2.17 13.17 -3.75
N VAL A 253 2.18 11.97 -4.28
CA VAL A 253 2.04 11.70 -5.71
C VAL A 253 0.59 11.32 -5.99
N GLU A 254 -0.15 12.18 -6.66
CA GLU A 254 -1.51 11.88 -7.09
C GLU A 254 -1.49 11.04 -8.35
N VAL A 255 -2.21 9.91 -8.32
CA VAL A 255 -2.36 8.98 -9.44
C VAL A 255 -3.86 8.84 -9.70
N SER A 256 -4.43 9.86 -10.36
CA SER A 256 -5.88 10.03 -10.48
C SER A 256 -6.36 10.25 -11.92
N GLY A 257 -5.44 10.21 -12.90
CA GLY A 257 -5.78 10.56 -14.28
C GLY A 257 -6.20 12.04 -14.45
N GLY A 258 -5.86 12.90 -13.47
CA GLY A 258 -6.29 14.30 -13.45
C GLY A 258 -7.73 14.48 -12.99
N MET A 259 -8.19 13.70 -12.02
CA MET A 259 -9.54 13.85 -11.45
C MET A 259 -9.66 15.16 -10.67
N PHE A 260 -10.68 15.97 -11.00
CA PHE A 260 -10.97 17.27 -10.37
C PHE A 260 -9.79 18.26 -10.35
N ILE A 261 -9.11 18.41 -11.46
CA ILE A 261 -8.09 19.48 -11.67
C ILE A 261 -8.72 20.76 -12.18
#